data_843d9665917bf0ae11b53342b327d5de
#
_entry.id   843d9665917bf0ae11b53342b327d5de
#
_cell.length_a   1.000
_cell.length_b   1.000
_cell.length_c   1.000
_cell.angle_alpha   90.00
_cell.angle_beta   90.00
_cell.angle_gamma   90.00
#
_symmetry.space_group_name_H-M   'P 1'
#
loop_
_entity.id
_entity.type
_entity.pdbx_description
1 polymer ?
#
loop_
_entity_poly.entity_id
_entity_poly.type
_entity_poly.pdbx_seq_one_letter_code
_entity_poly.pdbx_strand_id
1 'polypeptide(L)'
;MTALIAASNSAAENLHFVTEEFPPFSYSRGAIASGALPEIVNATCLLLQWRCRIEVLPWRRALQQAEDGEVDGIFTVIQSPARHQAFLITPMLVTSGYDFYTLRSNNFHYRQPEDLRGHQVGVYGPSGTSFVLQESLKNTPDVEVKLVTNNHRLLLMLNAGRFGEQGVVVLNRDVARHLIEHEYLYALRNAGHLTSISYGIGFSRKKVSPAQFQAFNRGLGTLRNNGQLATILQRYGLQPAN
;
A
#
# COMPACT_ATOMS: atom_id res chain seq x y z
N MET A 1 47.72 4.25 -30.53
CA MET A 1 46.45 3.49 -30.46
C MET A 1 45.52 4.24 -29.47
N THR A 2 44.62 5.05 -29.98
CA THR A 2 43.70 5.83 -29.18
C THR A 2 42.41 5.01 -29.00
N ALA A 3 42.17 4.58 -27.75
CA ALA A 3 40.93 3.83 -27.44
C ALA A 3 39.75 4.83 -27.43
N LEU A 4 38.85 4.72 -28.39
CA LEU A 4 37.54 5.36 -28.34
C LEU A 4 36.74 4.70 -27.20
N ILE A 5 36.51 5.44 -26.12
CA ILE A 5 35.54 5.11 -25.11
C ILE A 5 34.17 5.42 -25.74
N ALA A 6 33.46 4.39 -26.16
CA ALA A 6 32.06 4.53 -26.57
C ALA A 6 31.23 4.90 -25.32
N ALA A 7 30.84 6.15 -25.23
CA ALA A 7 29.85 6.60 -24.26
C ALA A 7 28.53 5.91 -24.64
N SER A 8 28.11 4.94 -23.86
CA SER A 8 26.76 4.35 -23.96
C SER A 8 25.74 5.44 -23.68
N ASN A 9 25.12 5.96 -24.72
CA ASN A 9 23.99 6.87 -24.63
C ASN A 9 22.81 6.05 -24.07
N SER A 10 22.70 5.95 -22.74
CA SER A 10 21.49 5.38 -22.10
C SER A 10 20.36 6.36 -22.38
N ALA A 11 19.49 6.01 -23.33
CA ALA A 11 18.27 6.76 -23.53
C ALA A 11 17.52 6.82 -22.20
N ALA A 12 17.04 8.03 -21.85
CA ALA A 12 16.28 8.21 -20.61
C ALA A 12 15.00 7.35 -20.67
N GLU A 13 14.88 6.40 -19.76
CA GLU A 13 13.70 5.54 -19.66
C GLU A 13 12.48 6.38 -19.23
N ASN A 14 11.33 6.04 -19.81
CA ASN A 14 10.04 6.65 -19.43
C ASN A 14 9.19 5.57 -18.78
N LEU A 15 8.93 5.67 -17.49
CA LEU A 15 8.11 4.71 -16.75
C LEU A 15 6.81 5.33 -16.29
N HIS A 16 5.73 4.56 -16.41
CA HIS A 16 4.41 4.92 -15.92
C HIS A 16 4.02 4.00 -14.77
N PHE A 17 3.84 4.59 -13.59
CA PHE A 17 3.39 3.91 -12.39
C PHE A 17 1.95 4.27 -12.06
N VAL A 18 1.23 3.34 -11.45
CA VAL A 18 -0.08 3.56 -10.87
C VAL A 18 -0.11 3.20 -9.40
N THR A 19 -1.04 3.79 -8.67
CA THR A 19 -1.28 3.53 -7.25
C THR A 19 -2.72 3.88 -6.89
N GLU A 20 -3.07 3.80 -5.61
CA GLU A 20 -4.40 4.14 -5.09
C GLU A 20 -4.37 5.26 -4.05
N GLU A 21 -5.57 5.76 -3.67
CA GLU A 21 -5.75 6.59 -2.48
C GLU A 21 -5.53 5.77 -1.21
N PHE A 22 -4.32 5.87 -0.66
CA PHE A 22 -3.85 5.11 0.49
C PHE A 22 -2.92 5.96 1.37
N PRO A 23 -3.42 7.11 1.91
CA PRO A 23 -2.58 8.02 2.68
C PRO A 23 -2.10 7.34 4.00
N PRO A 24 -0.89 7.62 4.48
CA PRO A 24 0.12 8.54 3.95
C PRO A 24 1.07 7.92 2.91
N PHE A 25 0.83 6.67 2.48
CA PHE A 25 1.70 5.96 1.52
C PHE A 25 1.63 6.58 0.13
N SER A 26 0.42 6.81 -0.38
CA SER A 26 0.13 7.40 -1.68
C SER A 26 -1.26 8.04 -1.70
N TYR A 27 -1.39 9.19 -2.31
CA TYR A 27 -2.67 9.90 -2.45
C TYR A 27 -2.58 11.01 -3.51
N SER A 28 -3.73 11.54 -3.93
CA SER A 28 -3.81 12.68 -4.84
C SER A 28 -3.73 14.00 -4.08
N ARG A 29 -2.87 14.89 -4.52
CA ARG A 29 -2.88 16.30 -4.11
C ARG A 29 -3.09 17.17 -5.34
N GLY A 30 -4.35 17.43 -5.66
CA GLY A 30 -4.72 17.97 -6.97
C GLY A 30 -4.40 16.98 -8.09
N ALA A 31 -3.63 17.40 -9.08
CA ALA A 31 -3.20 16.53 -10.19
C ALA A 31 -1.90 15.74 -9.90
N ILE A 32 -1.32 15.89 -8.70
CA ILE A 32 -0.01 15.33 -8.36
C ILE A 32 -0.18 14.15 -7.41
N ALA A 33 0.42 13.01 -7.75
CA ALA A 33 0.56 11.90 -6.83
C ALA A 33 1.56 12.27 -5.71
N SER A 34 1.11 12.18 -4.47
CA SER A 34 1.83 12.58 -3.26
C SER A 34 1.87 11.43 -2.26
N GLY A 35 2.69 11.54 -1.21
CA GLY A 35 2.88 10.52 -0.20
C GLY A 35 4.27 9.90 -0.25
N ALA A 36 4.56 9.04 0.70
CA ALA A 36 5.90 8.47 0.88
C ALA A 36 6.38 7.67 -0.33
N LEU A 37 5.53 6.83 -0.90
CA LEU A 37 5.93 5.95 -2.02
C LEU A 37 6.09 6.71 -3.34
N PRO A 38 5.21 7.64 -3.76
CA PRO A 38 5.47 8.52 -4.89
C PRO A 38 6.79 9.28 -4.76
N GLU A 39 7.13 9.75 -3.57
CA GLU A 39 8.37 10.47 -3.34
C GLU A 39 9.61 9.56 -3.49
N ILE A 40 9.55 8.32 -2.97
CA ILE A 40 10.62 7.33 -3.14
C ILE A 40 10.79 6.96 -4.63
N VAL A 41 9.67 6.74 -5.36
CA VAL A 41 9.72 6.45 -6.79
C VAL A 41 10.37 7.61 -7.55
N ASN A 42 9.92 8.84 -7.31
CA ASN A 42 10.49 10.03 -7.97
C ASN A 42 11.96 10.24 -7.65
N ALA A 43 12.38 10.05 -6.40
CA ALA A 43 13.79 10.13 -6.00
C ALA A 43 14.65 9.07 -6.69
N THR A 44 14.12 7.84 -6.83
CA THR A 44 14.81 6.75 -7.54
C THR A 44 14.94 7.08 -9.03
N CYS A 45 13.86 7.56 -9.66
CA CYS A 45 13.86 7.93 -11.06
C CYS A 45 14.83 9.08 -11.35
N LEU A 46 14.85 10.09 -10.47
CA LEU A 46 15.79 11.21 -10.58
C LEU A 46 17.25 10.73 -10.50
N LEU A 47 17.57 9.85 -9.55
CA LEU A 47 18.91 9.25 -9.41
C LEU A 47 19.33 8.50 -10.67
N LEU A 48 18.40 7.82 -11.34
CA LEU A 48 18.64 7.05 -12.55
C LEU A 48 18.55 7.90 -13.83
N GLN A 49 18.24 9.18 -13.72
CA GLN A 49 17.94 10.06 -14.85
C GLN A 49 16.78 9.55 -15.72
N TRP A 50 15.84 8.88 -15.12
CA TRP A 50 14.63 8.37 -15.75
C TRP A 50 13.47 9.35 -15.59
N ARG A 51 12.53 9.34 -16.53
CA ARG A 51 11.28 10.08 -16.43
C ARG A 51 10.19 9.16 -15.91
N CYS A 52 9.61 9.50 -14.78
CA CYS A 52 8.57 8.68 -14.17
C CYS A 52 7.29 9.49 -14.00
N ARG A 53 6.21 8.93 -14.50
CA ARG A 53 4.84 9.44 -14.29
C ARG A 53 4.14 8.55 -13.29
N ILE A 54 3.41 9.14 -12.36
CA ILE A 54 2.63 8.42 -11.35
C ILE A 54 1.19 8.88 -11.44
N GLU A 55 0.25 7.94 -11.48
CA GLU A 55 -1.18 8.20 -11.52
C GLU A 55 -1.88 7.50 -10.35
N VAL A 56 -2.78 8.21 -9.68
CA VAL A 56 -3.60 7.66 -8.58
C VAL A 56 -4.95 7.25 -9.14
N LEU A 57 -5.30 5.98 -9.00
CA LEU A 57 -6.50 5.36 -9.55
C LEU A 57 -7.22 4.56 -8.46
N PRO A 58 -8.50 4.20 -8.64
CA PRO A 58 -9.10 3.14 -7.82
C PRO A 58 -8.27 1.86 -7.91
N TRP A 59 -7.96 1.23 -6.77
CA TRP A 59 -7.04 0.07 -6.68
C TRP A 59 -7.30 -1.01 -7.74
N ARG A 60 -8.57 -1.38 -7.91
CA ARG A 60 -8.94 -2.41 -8.87
C ARG A 60 -8.52 -2.06 -10.30
N ARG A 61 -8.67 -0.79 -10.69
CA ARG A 61 -8.26 -0.29 -12.01
C ARG A 61 -6.74 -0.24 -12.13
N ALA A 62 -6.06 0.30 -11.12
CA ALA A 62 -4.60 0.35 -11.08
C ALA A 62 -3.99 -1.05 -11.22
N LEU A 63 -4.53 -2.00 -10.46
CA LEU A 63 -4.08 -3.39 -10.49
C LEU A 63 -4.29 -4.04 -11.85
N GLN A 64 -5.48 -3.89 -12.43
CA GLN A 64 -5.80 -4.44 -13.75
C GLN A 64 -4.84 -3.91 -14.82
N GLN A 65 -4.63 -2.60 -14.88
CA GLN A 65 -3.71 -1.99 -15.86
C GLN A 65 -2.27 -2.52 -15.71
N ALA A 66 -1.81 -2.69 -14.47
CA ALA A 66 -0.47 -3.22 -14.22
C ALA A 66 -0.35 -4.71 -14.57
N GLU A 67 -1.35 -5.53 -14.27
CA GLU A 67 -1.40 -6.95 -14.62
C GLU A 67 -1.49 -7.16 -16.14
N ASP A 68 -2.16 -6.26 -16.84
CA ASP A 68 -2.28 -6.31 -18.31
C ASP A 68 -1.06 -5.74 -19.05
N GLY A 69 -0.16 -5.06 -18.33
CA GLY A 69 1.03 -4.45 -18.92
C GLY A 69 0.76 -3.12 -19.63
N GLU A 70 -0.36 -2.46 -19.33
CA GLU A 70 -0.66 -1.12 -19.82
C GLU A 70 0.27 -0.07 -19.18
N VAL A 71 0.68 -0.31 -17.94
CA VAL A 71 1.63 0.52 -17.16
C VAL A 71 2.84 -0.30 -16.73
N ASP A 72 3.93 0.39 -16.38
CA ASP A 72 5.20 -0.25 -16.05
C ASP A 72 5.21 -0.79 -14.63
N GLY A 73 4.53 -0.13 -13.69
CA GLY A 73 4.53 -0.58 -12.30
C GLY A 73 3.36 -0.08 -11.48
N ILE A 74 3.21 -0.70 -10.33
CA ILE A 74 2.21 -0.40 -9.31
C ILE A 74 2.88 -0.46 -7.94
N PHE A 75 2.50 0.38 -6.99
CA PHE A 75 3.03 0.29 -5.63
C PHE A 75 1.92 0.17 -4.58
N THR A 76 2.33 -0.02 -3.31
CA THR A 76 1.54 -0.62 -2.23
C THR A 76 1.26 -2.11 -2.44
N VAL A 77 2.19 -2.81 -3.11
CA VAL A 77 2.06 -4.25 -3.38
C VAL A 77 2.59 -5.06 -2.22
N ILE A 78 1.78 -6.02 -1.76
CA ILE A 78 2.20 -7.05 -0.80
C ILE A 78 2.82 -8.25 -1.53
N GLN A 79 3.62 -9.05 -0.84
CA GLN A 79 4.08 -10.33 -1.38
C GLN A 79 2.97 -11.38 -1.27
N SER A 80 2.61 -11.98 -2.39
CA SER A 80 1.74 -13.15 -2.46
C SER A 80 2.05 -13.95 -3.73
N PRO A 81 1.71 -15.24 -3.80
CA PRO A 81 1.91 -16.05 -5.00
C PRO A 81 1.28 -15.40 -6.26
N ALA A 82 0.05 -14.91 -6.15
CA ALA A 82 -0.62 -14.23 -7.27
C ALA A 82 0.12 -12.96 -7.73
N ARG A 83 0.66 -12.17 -6.79
CA ARG A 83 1.43 -10.97 -7.13
C ARG A 83 2.76 -11.31 -7.80
N HIS A 84 3.44 -12.36 -7.37
CA HIS A 84 4.69 -12.83 -8.00
C HIS A 84 4.48 -13.38 -9.42
N GLN A 85 3.29 -13.90 -9.74
CA GLN A 85 2.96 -14.30 -11.11
C GLN A 85 2.88 -13.10 -12.06
N ALA A 86 2.28 -11.99 -11.62
CA ALA A 86 2.06 -10.80 -12.45
C ALA A 86 3.26 -9.83 -12.44
N PHE A 87 4.00 -9.76 -11.33
CA PHE A 87 4.98 -8.72 -11.09
C PHE A 87 6.38 -9.25 -10.71
N LEU A 88 7.39 -8.46 -11.10
CA LEU A 88 8.68 -8.44 -10.44
C LEU A 88 8.55 -7.48 -9.26
N ILE A 89 8.68 -7.97 -8.02
CA ILE A 89 8.44 -7.17 -6.82
C ILE A 89 9.79 -6.77 -6.20
N THR A 90 9.94 -5.47 -5.89
CA THR A 90 11.13 -4.96 -5.19
C THR A 90 11.27 -5.56 -3.80
N PRO A 91 12.44 -5.48 -3.15
CA PRO A 91 12.51 -5.60 -1.70
C PRO A 91 11.49 -4.68 -1.04
N MET A 92 10.92 -5.11 0.09
CA MET A 92 9.92 -4.31 0.80
C MET A 92 10.52 -2.98 1.24
N LEU A 93 9.75 -1.89 1.11
CA LEU A 93 10.22 -0.53 1.37
C LEU A 93 9.75 -0.03 2.73
N VAL A 94 8.51 -0.37 3.09
CA VAL A 94 7.84 0.14 4.27
C VAL A 94 7.10 -0.99 4.97
N THR A 95 7.17 -1.02 6.30
CA THR A 95 6.39 -1.93 7.15
C THR A 95 5.22 -1.22 7.79
N SER A 96 4.13 -1.95 8.01
CA SER A 96 2.89 -1.49 8.63
C SER A 96 2.16 -2.68 9.27
N GLY A 97 0.86 -2.53 9.52
CA GLY A 97 -0.01 -3.61 10.02
C GLY A 97 -1.45 -3.39 9.60
N TYR A 98 -2.21 -4.46 9.62
CA TYR A 98 -3.67 -4.41 9.59
C TYR A 98 -4.19 -4.53 11.00
N ASP A 99 -4.95 -3.54 11.44
CA ASP A 99 -5.49 -3.45 12.78
C ASP A 99 -7.01 -3.30 12.74
N PHE A 100 -7.66 -3.81 13.76
CA PHE A 100 -9.09 -3.61 13.99
C PHE A 100 -9.36 -2.30 14.68
N TYR A 101 -10.47 -1.68 14.33
CA TYR A 101 -10.96 -0.41 14.90
C TYR A 101 -12.44 -0.54 15.27
N THR A 102 -12.82 0.17 16.32
CA THR A 102 -14.20 0.25 16.80
C THR A 102 -14.46 1.60 17.46
N LEU A 103 -15.70 1.88 17.86
CA LEU A 103 -16.03 3.04 18.69
C LEU A 103 -15.41 2.93 20.09
N ARG A 104 -15.06 4.04 20.70
CA ARG A 104 -14.55 4.05 22.10
C ARG A 104 -15.57 3.53 23.12
N SER A 105 -16.87 3.67 22.81
CA SER A 105 -17.95 3.09 23.62
C SER A 105 -18.08 1.58 23.54
N ASN A 106 -17.49 0.95 22.53
CA ASN A 106 -17.49 -0.51 22.37
C ASN A 106 -16.26 -1.10 23.05
N ASN A 107 -16.45 -2.15 23.87
CA ASN A 107 -15.38 -2.82 24.64
C ASN A 107 -14.70 -3.96 23.87
N PHE A 108 -15.02 -4.16 22.60
CA PHE A 108 -14.43 -5.22 21.76
C PHE A 108 -12.89 -5.13 21.73
N HIS A 109 -12.22 -6.25 21.88
CA HIS A 109 -10.78 -6.42 21.71
C HIS A 109 -10.50 -7.67 20.88
N TYR A 110 -9.79 -7.51 19.78
CA TYR A 110 -9.34 -8.62 18.94
C TYR A 110 -8.00 -9.19 19.46
N ARG A 111 -7.93 -10.50 19.64
CA ARG A 111 -6.74 -11.28 19.96
C ARG A 111 -6.55 -12.44 19.00
N GLN A 112 -7.66 -13.03 18.54
CA GLN A 112 -7.71 -14.20 17.67
C GLN A 112 -8.98 -14.17 16.81
N PRO A 113 -9.03 -14.90 15.69
CA PRO A 113 -10.18 -14.88 14.77
C PRO A 113 -11.53 -15.20 15.43
N GLU A 114 -11.53 -16.06 16.44
CA GLU A 114 -12.75 -16.49 17.17
C GLU A 114 -13.44 -15.33 17.90
N ASP A 115 -12.72 -14.28 18.26
CA ASP A 115 -13.29 -13.09 18.91
C ASP A 115 -14.26 -12.33 17.97
N LEU A 116 -14.21 -12.60 16.66
CA LEU A 116 -15.07 -11.99 15.66
C LEU A 116 -16.41 -12.71 15.45
N ARG A 117 -16.62 -13.86 16.09
CA ARG A 117 -17.90 -14.60 15.95
C ARG A 117 -19.08 -13.73 16.37
N GLY A 118 -20.12 -13.73 15.54
CA GLY A 118 -21.31 -12.92 15.73
C GLY A 118 -21.13 -11.42 15.41
N HIS A 119 -19.93 -10.98 14.97
CA HIS A 119 -19.68 -9.61 14.58
C HIS A 119 -19.87 -9.39 13.07
N GLN A 120 -20.30 -8.19 12.72
CA GLN A 120 -20.18 -7.67 11.36
C GLN A 120 -18.85 -6.89 11.26
N VAL A 121 -17.95 -7.37 10.40
CA VAL A 121 -16.63 -6.79 10.18
C VAL A 121 -16.59 -6.03 8.86
N GLY A 122 -16.45 -4.71 8.93
CA GLY A 122 -16.25 -3.89 7.73
C GLY A 122 -14.80 -3.92 7.26
N VAL A 123 -14.60 -3.96 5.95
CA VAL A 123 -13.27 -3.88 5.33
C VAL A 123 -13.35 -3.25 3.94
N TYR A 124 -12.33 -2.49 3.58
CA TYR A 124 -12.18 -2.04 2.19
C TYR A 124 -11.88 -3.24 1.28
N GLY A 125 -12.63 -3.40 0.22
CA GLY A 125 -12.41 -4.51 -0.69
C GLY A 125 -13.09 -4.40 -2.06
N PRO A 126 -12.56 -5.20 -3.04
CA PRO A 126 -11.45 -6.15 -2.89
C PRO A 126 -10.09 -5.47 -2.74
N SER A 127 -9.31 -5.88 -1.75
CA SER A 127 -7.99 -5.32 -1.43
C SER A 127 -7.09 -6.36 -0.76
N GLY A 128 -5.81 -6.03 -0.52
CA GLY A 128 -4.91 -6.86 0.28
C GLY A 128 -5.43 -7.09 1.69
N THR A 129 -6.05 -6.08 2.32
CA THR A 129 -6.64 -6.20 3.66
C THR A 129 -7.81 -7.18 3.68
N SER A 130 -8.74 -7.08 2.70
CA SER A 130 -9.89 -8.00 2.64
C SER A 130 -9.45 -9.44 2.36
N PHE A 131 -8.42 -9.64 1.54
CA PHE A 131 -7.83 -10.96 1.31
C PHE A 131 -7.25 -11.55 2.59
N VAL A 132 -6.43 -10.81 3.33
CA VAL A 132 -5.82 -11.27 4.58
C VAL A 132 -6.88 -11.55 5.66
N LEU A 133 -7.90 -10.70 5.77
CA LEU A 133 -9.02 -10.96 6.68
C LEU A 133 -9.73 -12.27 6.34
N GLN A 134 -10.09 -12.48 5.07
CA GLN A 134 -10.76 -13.71 4.63
C GLN A 134 -9.91 -14.95 4.90
N GLU A 135 -8.59 -14.89 4.64
CA GLU A 135 -7.68 -15.98 4.97
C GLU A 135 -7.66 -16.30 6.47
N SER A 136 -7.66 -15.27 7.33
CA SER A 136 -7.67 -15.46 8.78
C SER A 136 -8.98 -16.05 9.31
N LEU A 137 -10.08 -15.86 8.58
CA LEU A 137 -11.41 -16.31 8.97
C LEU A 137 -11.80 -17.69 8.39
N LYS A 138 -10.94 -18.35 7.61
CA LYS A 138 -11.28 -19.64 6.94
C LYS A 138 -11.87 -20.69 7.87
N ASN A 139 -11.43 -20.71 9.12
CA ASN A 139 -11.89 -21.69 10.12
C ASN A 139 -12.77 -21.05 11.21
N THR A 140 -13.22 -19.81 11.01
CA THR A 140 -14.03 -19.07 11.97
C THR A 140 -15.42 -18.80 11.36
N PRO A 141 -16.42 -19.67 11.60
CA PRO A 141 -17.79 -19.42 11.14
C PRO A 141 -18.42 -18.24 11.89
N ASP A 142 -19.60 -17.81 11.42
CA ASP A 142 -20.45 -16.80 12.03
C ASP A 142 -19.81 -15.39 12.09
N VAL A 143 -18.99 -15.04 11.08
CA VAL A 143 -18.47 -13.69 10.87
C VAL A 143 -19.02 -13.13 9.57
N GLU A 144 -19.76 -12.02 9.65
CA GLU A 144 -20.25 -11.31 8.47
C GLU A 144 -19.21 -10.30 8.00
N VAL A 145 -18.64 -10.49 6.80
CA VAL A 145 -17.69 -9.54 6.21
C VAL A 145 -18.40 -8.60 5.23
N LYS A 146 -18.39 -7.30 5.54
CA LYS A 146 -18.99 -6.25 4.72
C LYS A 146 -17.93 -5.47 3.96
N LEU A 147 -17.94 -5.60 2.63
CA LEU A 147 -17.01 -4.86 1.77
C LEU A 147 -17.47 -3.40 1.59
N VAL A 148 -16.54 -2.48 1.72
CA VAL A 148 -16.73 -1.04 1.52
C VAL A 148 -15.76 -0.55 0.43
N THR A 149 -16.12 0.48 -0.30
CA THR A 149 -15.44 0.90 -1.53
C THR A 149 -14.08 1.59 -1.32
N ASN A 150 -13.81 2.14 -0.14
CA ASN A 150 -12.51 2.74 0.23
C ASN A 150 -12.38 2.88 1.76
N ASN A 151 -11.17 3.10 2.24
CA ASN A 151 -10.85 3.22 3.68
C ASN A 151 -11.46 4.47 4.33
N HIS A 152 -11.53 5.60 3.64
CA HIS A 152 -12.14 6.82 4.16
C HIS A 152 -13.62 6.59 4.48
N ARG A 153 -14.38 6.06 3.52
CA ARG A 153 -15.78 5.70 3.71
C ARG A 153 -15.96 4.66 4.82
N LEU A 154 -15.06 3.69 4.92
CA LEU A 154 -15.10 2.65 5.96
C LEU A 154 -15.06 3.25 7.36
N LEU A 155 -14.12 4.19 7.63
CA LEU A 155 -14.00 4.85 8.93
C LEU A 155 -15.15 5.81 9.20
N LEU A 156 -15.64 6.56 8.20
CA LEU A 156 -16.83 7.41 8.36
C LEU A 156 -18.09 6.59 8.71
N MET A 157 -18.26 5.44 8.07
CA MET A 157 -19.38 4.53 8.39
C MET A 157 -19.28 3.97 9.81
N LEU A 158 -18.06 3.59 10.26
CA LEU A 158 -17.84 3.15 11.63
C LEU A 158 -18.15 4.27 12.62
N ASN A 159 -17.61 5.46 12.39
CA ASN A 159 -17.82 6.63 13.26
C ASN A 159 -19.31 7.03 13.36
N ALA A 160 -20.08 6.82 12.29
CA ALA A 160 -21.52 7.05 12.25
C ALA A 160 -22.37 5.87 12.78
N GLY A 161 -21.75 4.85 13.38
CA GLY A 161 -22.47 3.69 13.93
C GLY A 161 -23.13 2.77 12.90
N ARG A 162 -22.74 2.85 11.61
CA ARG A 162 -23.36 2.08 10.52
C ARG A 162 -23.06 0.58 10.54
N PHE A 163 -22.21 0.13 11.44
CA PHE A 163 -21.91 -1.27 11.74
C PHE A 163 -22.56 -1.73 13.04
N GLY A 164 -23.50 -0.94 13.61
CA GLY A 164 -24.14 -1.22 14.89
C GLY A 164 -23.25 -0.90 16.09
N GLU A 165 -23.78 -1.10 17.30
CA GLU A 165 -23.07 -0.84 18.56
C GLU A 165 -21.81 -1.73 18.72
N GLN A 166 -21.84 -2.92 18.17
CA GLN A 166 -20.75 -3.91 18.16
C GLN A 166 -19.87 -3.82 16.90
N GLY A 167 -19.99 -2.72 16.15
CA GLY A 167 -19.32 -2.54 14.87
C GLY A 167 -17.80 -2.60 14.98
N VAL A 168 -17.19 -3.38 14.09
CA VAL A 168 -15.74 -3.56 13.98
C VAL A 168 -15.33 -3.37 12.52
N VAL A 169 -14.22 -2.70 12.28
CA VAL A 169 -13.64 -2.61 10.94
C VAL A 169 -12.16 -2.96 10.99
N VAL A 170 -11.61 -3.42 9.88
CA VAL A 170 -10.18 -3.69 9.74
C VAL A 170 -9.61 -2.90 8.56
N LEU A 171 -8.48 -2.25 8.80
CA LEU A 171 -7.75 -1.54 7.76
C LEU A 171 -6.27 -1.38 8.15
N ASN A 172 -5.50 -0.83 7.22
CA ASN A 172 -4.09 -0.52 7.48
C ASN A 172 -3.97 0.50 8.62
N ARG A 173 -3.08 0.24 9.58
CA ARG A 173 -2.86 1.04 10.80
C ARG A 173 -2.44 2.47 10.50
N ASP A 174 -1.53 2.66 9.55
CA ASP A 174 -1.02 4.00 9.23
C ASP A 174 -2.04 4.82 8.45
N VAL A 175 -2.82 4.16 7.58
CA VAL A 175 -3.98 4.77 6.92
C VAL A 175 -5.04 5.17 7.93
N ALA A 176 -5.36 4.30 8.88
CA ALA A 176 -6.31 4.60 9.95
C ALA A 176 -5.86 5.80 10.76
N ARG A 177 -4.60 5.81 11.24
CA ARG A 177 -4.02 6.94 11.97
C ARG A 177 -4.16 8.24 11.19
N HIS A 178 -3.72 8.24 9.93
CA HIS A 178 -3.81 9.43 9.08
C HIS A 178 -5.25 9.94 8.94
N LEU A 179 -6.19 9.06 8.60
CA LEU A 179 -7.58 9.44 8.41
C LEU A 179 -8.26 9.87 9.72
N ILE A 180 -8.00 9.19 10.83
CA ILE A 180 -8.56 9.57 12.14
C ILE A 180 -8.09 10.97 12.55
N GLU A 181 -6.82 11.29 12.34
CA GLU A 181 -6.26 12.60 12.65
C GLU A 181 -6.80 13.71 11.74
N HIS A 182 -6.86 13.46 10.42
CA HIS A 182 -7.27 14.48 9.45
C HIS A 182 -8.78 14.72 9.39
N GLU A 183 -9.58 13.70 9.69
CA GLU A 183 -11.05 13.79 9.71
C GLU A 183 -11.62 13.96 11.13
N TYR A 184 -10.74 14.14 12.14
CA TYR A 184 -11.14 14.32 13.54
C TYR A 184 -12.04 13.21 14.09
N LEU A 185 -11.80 11.95 13.69
CA LEU A 185 -12.61 10.78 14.06
C LEU A 185 -12.22 10.23 15.45
N TYR A 186 -12.09 11.09 16.44
CA TYR A 186 -11.58 10.74 17.78
C TYR A 186 -12.50 9.84 18.62
N ALA A 187 -13.72 9.58 18.15
CA ALA A 187 -14.58 8.56 18.75
C ALA A 187 -14.13 7.13 18.44
N LEU A 188 -13.20 6.96 17.49
CA LEU A 188 -12.64 5.66 17.12
C LEU A 188 -11.42 5.30 17.97
N ARG A 189 -11.19 4.00 18.15
CA ARG A 189 -9.98 3.45 18.78
C ARG A 189 -9.50 2.21 18.08
N ASN A 190 -8.22 1.91 18.22
CA ASN A 190 -7.66 0.61 17.88
C ASN A 190 -8.23 -0.46 18.83
N ALA A 191 -8.58 -1.61 18.26
CA ALA A 191 -9.20 -2.75 18.97
C ALA A 191 -8.38 -4.04 18.88
N GLY A 192 -7.20 -4.01 18.26
CA GLY A 192 -6.27 -5.15 18.18
C GLY A 192 -5.57 -5.27 16.85
N HIS A 193 -4.54 -6.09 16.82
CA HIS A 193 -3.66 -6.29 15.66
C HIS A 193 -4.02 -7.60 14.95
N LEU A 194 -4.31 -7.54 13.64
CA LEU A 194 -4.55 -8.73 12.82
C LEU A 194 -3.21 -9.34 12.37
N THR A 195 -2.39 -8.56 11.67
CA THR A 195 -1.08 -9.01 11.17
C THR A 195 -0.19 -7.85 10.74
N SER A 196 1.10 -8.08 10.76
CA SER A 196 2.08 -7.18 10.16
C SER A 196 2.13 -7.35 8.65
N ILE A 197 2.36 -6.25 7.94
CA ILE A 197 2.40 -6.22 6.48
C ILE A 197 3.54 -5.31 6.01
N SER A 198 4.09 -5.60 4.85
CA SER A 198 5.08 -4.72 4.20
C SER A 198 4.70 -4.49 2.76
N TYR A 199 5.04 -3.31 2.25
CA TYR A 199 4.74 -2.92 0.88
C TYR A 199 6.00 -2.65 0.08
N GLY A 200 5.94 -3.05 -1.19
CA GLY A 200 6.94 -2.78 -2.20
C GLY A 200 6.32 -2.24 -3.48
N ILE A 201 7.13 -2.22 -4.52
CA ILE A 201 6.74 -1.83 -5.88
C ILE A 201 6.75 -3.08 -6.75
N GLY A 202 5.64 -3.32 -7.46
CA GLY A 202 5.53 -4.37 -8.46
C GLY A 202 5.73 -3.80 -9.86
N PHE A 203 6.64 -4.38 -10.63
CA PHE A 203 6.85 -4.07 -12.05
C PHE A 203 6.17 -5.12 -12.90
N SER A 204 5.37 -4.70 -13.87
CA SER A 204 4.65 -5.61 -14.77
C SER A 204 5.63 -6.51 -15.54
N ARG A 205 5.48 -7.83 -15.39
CA ARG A 205 6.29 -8.81 -16.14
C ARG A 205 6.00 -8.76 -17.64
N LYS A 206 4.84 -8.23 -18.04
CA LYS A 206 4.46 -8.09 -19.44
C LYS A 206 5.13 -6.90 -20.13
N LYS A 207 5.65 -5.94 -19.36
CA LYS A 207 6.11 -4.65 -19.89
C LYS A 207 7.56 -4.32 -19.56
N VAL A 208 8.00 -4.63 -18.36
CA VAL A 208 9.32 -4.23 -17.86
C VAL A 208 10.32 -5.37 -17.99
N SER A 209 11.47 -5.08 -18.58
CA SER A 209 12.56 -6.03 -18.70
C SER A 209 13.24 -6.30 -17.34
N PRO A 210 13.83 -7.50 -17.14
CA PRO A 210 14.62 -7.77 -15.94
C PRO A 210 15.77 -6.76 -15.71
N ALA A 211 16.36 -6.23 -16.78
CA ALA A 211 17.45 -5.25 -16.69
C ALA A 211 16.96 -3.91 -16.14
N GLN A 212 15.81 -3.40 -16.61
CA GLN A 212 15.18 -2.18 -16.09
C GLN A 212 14.79 -2.36 -14.61
N PHE A 213 14.15 -3.48 -14.26
CA PHE A 213 13.81 -3.80 -12.87
C PHE A 213 15.05 -3.82 -11.96
N GLN A 214 16.12 -4.46 -12.38
CA GLN A 214 17.36 -4.49 -11.60
C GLN A 214 18.02 -3.11 -11.48
N ALA A 215 17.99 -2.29 -12.54
CA ALA A 215 18.49 -0.93 -12.49
C ALA A 215 17.71 -0.09 -11.47
N PHE A 216 16.38 -0.19 -11.46
CA PHE A 216 15.53 0.47 -10.47
C PHE A 216 15.84 -0.01 -9.05
N ASN A 217 15.98 -1.33 -8.83
CA ASN A 217 16.34 -1.89 -7.53
C ASN A 217 17.70 -1.41 -7.03
N ARG A 218 18.70 -1.25 -7.90
CA ARG A 218 19.98 -0.65 -7.51
C ARG A 218 19.81 0.80 -7.06
N GLY A 219 18.99 1.58 -7.77
CA GLY A 219 18.62 2.94 -7.37
C GLY A 219 17.96 3.00 -5.99
N LEU A 220 16.98 2.12 -5.74
CA LEU A 220 16.34 1.97 -4.41
C LEU A 220 17.36 1.59 -3.34
N GLY A 221 18.29 0.67 -3.65
CA GLY A 221 19.37 0.28 -2.75
C GLY A 221 20.26 1.45 -2.38
N THR A 222 20.57 2.34 -3.35
CA THR A 222 21.34 3.57 -3.09
C THR A 222 20.58 4.49 -2.12
N LEU A 223 19.27 4.73 -2.32
CA LEU A 223 18.45 5.54 -1.41
C LEU A 223 18.33 4.92 -0.01
N ARG A 224 18.33 3.61 0.08
CA ARG A 224 18.33 2.90 1.37
C ARG A 224 19.67 3.08 2.09
N ASN A 225 20.78 2.84 1.40
CA ASN A 225 22.11 2.85 1.99
C ASN A 225 22.58 4.26 2.42
N ASN A 226 22.15 5.32 1.72
CA ASN A 226 22.46 6.70 2.09
C ASN A 226 21.46 7.31 3.09
N GLY A 227 20.45 6.55 3.55
CA GLY A 227 19.45 6.99 4.53
C GLY A 227 18.31 7.83 3.95
N GLN A 228 18.31 8.16 2.67
CA GLN A 228 17.27 9.01 2.07
C GLN A 228 15.89 8.34 2.10
N LEU A 229 15.82 7.02 1.86
CA LEU A 229 14.58 6.25 1.97
C LEU A 229 13.97 6.37 3.37
N ALA A 230 14.78 6.17 4.42
CA ALA A 230 14.33 6.28 5.81
C ALA A 230 13.85 7.70 6.14
N THR A 231 14.59 8.72 5.69
CA THR A 231 14.23 10.14 5.86
C THR A 231 12.88 10.46 5.20
N ILE A 232 12.64 9.95 3.98
CA ILE A 232 11.34 10.12 3.31
C ILE A 232 10.23 9.48 4.16
N LEU A 233 10.36 8.21 4.54
CA LEU A 233 9.35 7.50 5.31
C LEU A 233 9.04 8.19 6.63
N GLN A 234 10.06 8.64 7.37
CA GLN A 234 9.90 9.32 8.67
C GLN A 234 9.08 10.60 8.58
N ARG A 235 9.19 11.38 7.50
CA ARG A 235 8.36 12.58 7.28
C ARG A 235 6.86 12.27 7.22
N TYR A 236 6.51 11.06 6.85
CA TYR A 236 5.14 10.56 6.79
C TYR A 236 4.76 9.71 8.02
N GLY A 237 5.63 9.64 9.02
CA GLY A 237 5.42 8.82 10.21
C GLY A 237 5.43 7.33 9.94
N LEU A 238 6.09 6.90 8.86
CA LEU A 238 6.18 5.50 8.44
C LEU A 238 7.54 4.90 8.81
N GLN A 239 7.57 3.56 8.94
CA GLN A 239 8.77 2.81 9.29
C GLN A 239 9.33 2.06 8.07
N PRO A 240 10.64 2.13 7.80
CA PRO A 240 11.23 1.31 6.75
C PRO A 240 11.05 -0.19 7.06
N ALA A 241 10.92 -0.98 5.99
CA ALA A 241 11.00 -2.43 6.11
C ALA A 241 12.47 -2.85 6.30
N ASN A 242 12.67 -3.87 7.13
CA ASN A 242 13.98 -4.48 7.38
C ASN A 242 14.48 -5.26 6.15
#